data_0b613f374b38597872715225b8d3977f
#
_entry.id   0b613f374b38597872715225b8d3977f
#
_cell.length_a   1.000
_cell.length_b   1.000
_cell.length_c   1.000
_cell.angle_alpha   90.00
_cell.angle_beta   90.00
_cell.angle_gamma   90.00
#
_symmetry.space_group_name_H-M   'P 1'
#
loop_
_entity.id
_entity.type
_entity.pdbx_description
1 polymer ?
#
loop_
_entity_poly.entity_id
_entity_poly.type
_entity_poly.pdbx_seq_one_letter_code
_entity_poly.pdbx_strand_id
1 'polypeptide(L)'
;MNSAAVNLMANILLVEDDDDLAELVQMHLKFQGHDVIRTNVIEKAQALYKDGHFDLIVLDRGLPDGDGLDFCRMIRQKEDWTPVLMLTARDAELDKVSGLEAGVDDYITKPFSVLEFQARVRNVLRRLSHVESVTQEVVTAESIMNFGGLTIQPERHQVSLNNQDVPLTATEFTLLHFLATRPGRVYSKDELLDHVWNTHHSGYHHTVCSTVNRLRTKLAMPNSDDDFIKTVWGVGYKFESKA
;
A
#
# COMPACT_ATOMS: atom_id res chain seq x y z
N MET A 1 -29.24 -4.98 11.04
CA MET A 1 -29.20 -5.56 9.70
C MET A 1 -27.73 -5.80 9.39
N ASN A 2 -27.36 -7.07 9.31
CA ASN A 2 -25.98 -7.52 9.18
C ASN A 2 -25.41 -7.08 7.82
N SER A 3 -24.45 -6.19 7.83
CA SER A 3 -23.49 -6.08 6.74
C SER A 3 -22.59 -7.32 6.84
N ALA A 4 -22.84 -8.30 6.01
CA ALA A 4 -21.94 -9.43 5.85
C ALA A 4 -20.62 -8.84 5.27
N ALA A 5 -19.62 -8.67 6.14
CA ALA A 5 -18.25 -8.46 5.68
C ALA A 5 -17.90 -9.70 4.85
N VAL A 6 -17.70 -9.51 3.56
CA VAL A 6 -17.12 -10.54 2.68
C VAL A 6 -15.73 -10.80 3.25
N ASN A 7 -15.60 -11.92 3.94
CA ASN A 7 -14.33 -12.37 4.51
C ASN A 7 -13.55 -12.99 3.33
N LEU A 8 -12.82 -12.18 2.59
CA LEU A 8 -11.98 -12.67 1.51
C LEU A 8 -10.84 -13.48 2.11
N MET A 9 -10.83 -14.77 1.81
CA MET A 9 -9.73 -15.66 2.12
C MET A 9 -8.52 -15.21 1.27
N ALA A 10 -7.43 -14.84 1.92
CA ALA A 10 -6.23 -14.35 1.27
C ALA A 10 -5.05 -15.28 1.57
N ASN A 11 -4.15 -15.44 0.60
CA ASN A 11 -2.89 -16.16 0.76
C ASN A 11 -1.83 -15.16 1.25
N ILE A 12 -1.32 -15.38 2.46
CA ILE A 12 -0.39 -14.45 3.11
C ILE A 12 0.97 -15.11 3.31
N LEU A 13 2.04 -14.45 2.84
CA LEU A 13 3.41 -14.81 3.19
C LEU A 13 3.83 -14.02 4.43
N LEU A 14 4.12 -14.74 5.51
CA LEU A 14 4.66 -14.15 6.75
C LEU A 14 6.15 -14.45 6.86
N VAL A 15 6.95 -13.40 6.92
CA VAL A 15 8.42 -13.47 7.05
C VAL A 15 8.82 -12.78 8.34
N GLU A 16 9.11 -13.56 9.38
CA GLU A 16 9.38 -13.09 10.75
C GLU A 16 10.28 -14.11 11.46
N ASP A 17 11.39 -13.68 12.03
CA ASP A 17 12.36 -14.55 12.69
C ASP A 17 12.07 -14.77 14.18
N ASP A 18 11.35 -13.86 14.83
CA ASP A 18 10.85 -14.07 16.20
C ASP A 18 9.70 -15.08 16.17
N ASP A 19 9.97 -16.28 16.71
CA ASP A 19 9.03 -17.40 16.71
C ASP A 19 7.73 -17.08 17.45
N ASP A 20 7.79 -16.42 18.60
CA ASP A 20 6.63 -16.09 19.44
C ASP A 20 5.73 -15.08 18.72
N LEU A 21 6.33 -14.05 18.15
CA LEU A 21 5.61 -13.03 17.37
C LEU A 21 5.00 -13.63 16.10
N ALA A 22 5.77 -14.45 15.39
CA ALA A 22 5.28 -15.08 14.16
C ALA A 22 4.13 -16.05 14.42
N GLU A 23 4.17 -16.82 15.53
CA GLU A 23 3.07 -17.71 15.93
C GLU A 23 1.81 -16.90 16.28
N LEU A 24 1.96 -15.82 17.05
CA LEU A 24 0.87 -14.91 17.40
C LEU A 24 0.22 -14.31 16.15
N VAL A 25 1.03 -13.76 15.25
CA VAL A 25 0.57 -13.17 13.99
C VAL A 25 -0.13 -14.21 13.11
N GLN A 26 0.48 -15.37 12.91
CA GLN A 26 -0.11 -16.47 12.12
C GLN A 26 -1.45 -16.92 12.69
N MET A 27 -1.55 -17.11 14.01
CA MET A 27 -2.78 -17.49 14.68
C MET A 27 -3.91 -16.51 14.39
N HIS A 28 -3.63 -15.19 14.51
CA HIS A 28 -4.65 -14.17 14.27
C HIS A 28 -5.07 -14.06 12.80
N LEU A 29 -4.15 -14.23 11.86
CA LEU A 29 -4.47 -14.25 10.43
C LEU A 29 -5.33 -15.46 10.07
N LYS A 30 -4.98 -16.65 10.57
CA LYS A 30 -5.78 -17.88 10.38
C LYS A 30 -7.16 -17.77 11.01
N PHE A 31 -7.27 -17.14 12.19
CA PHE A 31 -8.57 -16.91 12.82
C PHE A 31 -9.46 -15.98 11.99
N GLN A 32 -8.89 -15.08 11.21
CA GLN A 32 -9.61 -14.24 10.24
C GLN A 32 -9.94 -14.96 8.92
N GLY A 33 -9.55 -16.24 8.77
CA GLY A 33 -9.86 -17.05 7.60
C GLY A 33 -8.84 -16.95 6.47
N HIS A 34 -7.62 -16.44 6.74
CA HIS A 34 -6.57 -16.37 5.74
C HIS A 34 -5.68 -17.62 5.75
N ASP A 35 -5.14 -17.98 4.59
CA ASP A 35 -4.08 -18.99 4.47
C ASP A 35 -2.72 -18.32 4.66
N VAL A 36 -1.89 -18.89 5.56
CA VAL A 36 -0.63 -18.28 5.95
C VAL A 36 0.52 -19.26 5.79
N ILE A 37 1.45 -18.93 4.91
CA ILE A 37 2.74 -19.59 4.80
C ILE A 37 3.77 -18.76 5.57
N ARG A 38 4.50 -19.40 6.49
CA ARG A 38 5.50 -18.74 7.34
C ARG A 38 6.90 -19.17 6.98
N THR A 39 7.82 -18.21 7.03
CA THR A 39 9.27 -18.43 7.01
C THR A 39 9.98 -17.43 7.91
N ASN A 40 11.21 -17.72 8.29
CA ASN A 40 12.02 -16.90 9.20
C ASN A 40 13.27 -16.28 8.55
N VAL A 41 13.45 -16.48 7.23
CA VAL A 41 14.60 -15.97 6.47
C VAL A 41 14.18 -15.53 5.08
N ILE A 42 14.89 -14.56 4.52
CA ILE A 42 14.65 -13.99 3.18
C ILE A 42 14.85 -15.05 2.09
N GLU A 43 15.88 -15.87 2.19
CA GLU A 43 16.19 -16.90 1.19
C GLU A 43 14.99 -17.83 0.95
N LYS A 44 14.37 -18.33 2.03
CA LYS A 44 13.15 -19.15 1.92
C LYS A 44 11.95 -18.35 1.43
N ALA A 45 11.82 -17.09 1.86
CA ALA A 45 10.76 -16.21 1.39
C ALA A 45 10.84 -16.00 -0.14
N GLN A 46 12.04 -15.81 -0.68
CA GLN A 46 12.27 -15.69 -2.12
C GLN A 46 11.89 -16.96 -2.89
N ALA A 47 12.23 -18.13 -2.36
CA ALA A 47 11.85 -19.40 -2.97
C ALA A 47 10.33 -19.59 -2.99
N LEU A 48 9.66 -19.38 -1.83
CA LEU A 48 8.20 -19.48 -1.71
C LEU A 48 7.48 -18.46 -2.63
N TYR A 49 8.00 -17.25 -2.69
CA TYR A 49 7.44 -16.19 -3.53
C TYR A 49 7.56 -16.50 -5.03
N LYS A 50 8.63 -17.16 -5.46
CA LYS A 50 8.85 -17.54 -6.87
C LYS A 50 7.83 -18.56 -7.36
N ASP A 51 7.45 -19.50 -6.48
CA ASP A 51 6.62 -20.66 -6.81
C ASP A 51 5.15 -20.47 -6.42
N GLY A 52 4.84 -19.43 -5.62
CA GLY A 52 3.51 -19.17 -5.06
C GLY A 52 2.89 -17.85 -5.54
N HIS A 53 1.60 -17.72 -5.28
CA HIS A 53 0.86 -16.47 -5.42
C HIS A 53 0.38 -16.01 -4.03
N PHE A 54 0.67 -14.75 -3.70
CA PHE A 54 0.31 -14.16 -2.41
C PHE A 54 -0.47 -12.87 -2.61
N ASP A 55 -1.49 -12.68 -1.79
CA ASP A 55 -2.32 -11.47 -1.78
C ASP A 55 -1.74 -10.40 -0.84
N LEU A 56 -0.89 -10.81 0.11
CA LEU A 56 -0.22 -9.94 1.06
C LEU A 56 1.09 -10.58 1.52
N ILE A 57 2.12 -9.76 1.67
CA ILE A 57 3.37 -10.13 2.34
C ILE A 57 3.46 -9.33 3.65
N VAL A 58 3.50 -10.03 4.79
CA VAL A 58 3.86 -9.45 6.09
C VAL A 58 5.32 -9.74 6.31
N LEU A 59 6.14 -8.71 6.41
CA LEU A 59 7.58 -8.80 6.29
C LEU A 59 8.28 -8.08 7.44
N ASP A 60 9.03 -8.81 8.25
CA ASP A 60 9.95 -8.15 9.18
C ASP A 60 11.11 -7.52 8.41
N ARG A 61 11.53 -6.37 8.88
CA ARG A 61 12.70 -5.69 8.33
C ARG A 61 13.99 -6.34 8.76
N GLY A 62 14.13 -6.64 10.06
CA GLY A 62 15.36 -7.15 10.66
C GLY A 62 15.45 -8.67 10.64
N LEU A 63 15.78 -9.27 9.51
CA LEU A 63 15.90 -10.73 9.37
C LEU A 63 17.35 -11.18 9.50
N PRO A 64 17.62 -12.42 9.95
CA PRO A 64 18.98 -12.90 10.21
C PRO A 64 19.87 -12.98 8.96
N ASP A 65 19.28 -13.06 7.78
CA ASP A 65 19.97 -13.17 6.48
C ASP A 65 19.91 -11.91 5.64
N GLY A 66 19.34 -10.79 6.14
CA GLY A 66 19.36 -9.52 5.43
C GLY A 66 18.28 -8.52 5.85
N ASP A 67 18.18 -7.40 5.11
CA ASP A 67 17.14 -6.39 5.30
C ASP A 67 15.90 -6.75 4.47
N GLY A 68 14.73 -6.86 5.12
CA GLY A 68 13.44 -7.10 4.46
C GLY A 68 13.14 -6.09 3.35
N LEU A 69 13.67 -4.86 3.44
CA LEU A 69 13.53 -3.86 2.38
C LEU A 69 14.15 -4.31 1.05
N ASP A 70 15.24 -5.07 1.08
CA ASP A 70 15.88 -5.57 -0.14
C ASP A 70 15.01 -6.63 -0.80
N PHE A 71 14.31 -7.45 -0.01
CA PHE A 71 13.31 -8.38 -0.54
C PHE A 71 12.13 -7.62 -1.18
N CYS A 72 11.63 -6.57 -0.55
CA CYS A 72 10.59 -5.72 -1.14
C CYS A 72 11.06 -5.09 -2.47
N ARG A 73 12.26 -4.51 -2.51
CA ARG A 73 12.86 -3.95 -3.76
C ARG A 73 12.93 -4.99 -4.87
N MET A 74 13.36 -6.22 -4.54
CA MET A 74 13.46 -7.32 -5.51
C MET A 74 12.09 -7.67 -6.11
N ILE A 75 11.03 -7.68 -5.30
CA ILE A 75 9.65 -7.89 -5.77
C ILE A 75 9.26 -6.76 -6.74
N ARG A 76 9.50 -5.51 -6.38
CA ARG A 76 9.15 -4.34 -7.21
C ARG A 76 9.94 -4.26 -8.52
N GLN A 77 11.19 -4.72 -8.54
CA GLN A 77 11.99 -4.84 -9.76
C GLN A 77 11.42 -5.83 -10.78
N LYS A 78 10.59 -6.78 -10.32
CA LYS A 78 9.86 -7.71 -11.18
C LYS A 78 8.50 -7.17 -11.63
N GLU A 79 8.23 -5.90 -11.37
CA GLU A 79 6.95 -5.25 -11.64
C GLU A 79 5.76 -5.92 -10.92
N ASP A 80 6.03 -6.61 -9.82
CA ASP A 80 5.00 -7.20 -8.99
C ASP A 80 4.60 -6.22 -7.87
N TRP A 81 3.31 -5.97 -7.77
CA TRP A 81 2.71 -4.99 -6.87
C TRP A 81 1.94 -5.64 -5.73
N THR A 82 2.21 -6.91 -5.45
CA THR A 82 1.71 -7.58 -4.24
C THR A 82 1.95 -6.68 -3.02
N PRO A 83 0.91 -6.36 -2.24
CA PRO A 83 1.03 -5.50 -1.08
C PRO A 83 2.04 -6.04 -0.07
N VAL A 84 2.84 -5.14 0.49
CA VAL A 84 3.82 -5.43 1.53
C VAL A 84 3.51 -4.61 2.77
N LEU A 85 3.19 -5.29 3.88
CA LEU A 85 3.06 -4.73 5.22
C LEU A 85 4.36 -5.00 5.97
N MET A 86 5.15 -3.95 6.23
CA MET A 86 6.44 -4.08 6.91
C MET A 86 6.29 -4.00 8.43
N LEU A 87 6.90 -4.94 9.13
CA LEU A 87 7.11 -4.87 10.57
C LEU A 87 8.49 -4.26 10.83
N THR A 88 8.61 -3.30 11.76
CA THR A 88 9.88 -2.59 11.99
C THR A 88 10.06 -2.19 13.47
N ALA A 89 11.29 -2.14 13.94
CA ALA A 89 11.60 -1.63 15.28
C ALA A 89 11.39 -0.10 15.36
N ARG A 90 11.15 0.41 16.58
CA ARG A 90 10.74 1.80 16.86
C ARG A 90 11.79 2.86 16.50
N ASP A 91 13.07 2.50 16.46
CA ASP A 91 14.17 3.46 16.31
C ASP A 91 14.55 3.78 14.86
N ALA A 92 13.77 3.29 13.92
CA ALA A 92 14.03 3.42 12.47
C ALA A 92 13.57 4.75 11.86
N GLU A 93 13.66 5.90 12.54
CA GLU A 93 13.29 7.19 11.92
C GLU A 93 14.18 7.57 10.73
N LEU A 94 15.48 7.28 10.80
CA LEU A 94 16.42 7.45 9.68
C LEU A 94 16.22 6.37 8.60
N ASP A 95 15.76 5.20 8.99
CA ASP A 95 15.50 4.06 8.12
C ASP A 95 14.16 4.16 7.37
N LYS A 96 13.24 4.98 7.86
CA LYS A 96 11.96 5.26 7.20
C LYS A 96 12.15 5.90 5.81
N VAL A 97 13.19 6.68 5.62
CA VAL A 97 13.51 7.28 4.30
C VAL A 97 13.96 6.20 3.31
N SER A 98 14.79 5.25 3.70
CA SER A 98 15.26 4.16 2.82
C SER A 98 14.14 3.16 2.49
N GLY A 99 13.21 2.91 3.43
CA GLY A 99 12.01 2.09 3.21
C GLY A 99 11.01 2.73 2.24
N LEU A 100 11.05 4.06 2.15
CA LEU A 100 10.16 4.86 1.30
C LEU A 100 10.41 4.62 -0.20
N GLU A 101 11.65 4.29 -0.57
CA GLU A 101 12.05 3.98 -1.94
C GLU A 101 11.80 2.51 -2.30
N ALA A 102 11.65 1.62 -1.31
CA ALA A 102 11.49 0.19 -1.51
C ALA A 102 10.10 -0.24 -2.01
N GLY A 103 9.09 0.64 -1.98
CA GLY A 103 7.74 0.29 -2.45
C GLY A 103 6.86 -0.45 -1.43
N VAL A 104 7.12 -0.29 -0.13
CA VAL A 104 6.28 -0.82 0.96
C VAL A 104 4.94 -0.09 1.00
N ASP A 105 3.84 -0.80 1.22
CA ASP A 105 2.48 -0.23 1.21
C ASP A 105 2.03 0.32 2.56
N ASP A 106 2.44 -0.32 3.65
CA ASP A 106 2.20 0.17 5.01
C ASP A 106 3.25 -0.37 6.00
N TYR A 107 3.37 0.25 7.17
CA TYR A 107 4.33 -0.08 8.22
C TYR A 107 3.63 -0.28 9.56
N ILE A 108 4.16 -1.20 10.36
CA ILE A 108 3.80 -1.35 11.77
C ILE A 108 5.08 -1.32 12.61
N THR A 109 5.12 -0.45 13.62
CA THR A 109 6.26 -0.39 14.54
C THR A 109 6.09 -1.36 15.69
N LYS A 110 7.10 -2.21 15.92
CA LYS A 110 7.18 -3.10 17.10
C LYS A 110 7.55 -2.29 18.36
N PRO A 111 6.90 -2.55 19.52
CA PRO A 111 5.78 -3.47 19.73
C PRO A 111 4.44 -2.86 19.26
N PHE A 112 3.56 -3.69 18.74
CA PHE A 112 2.22 -3.29 18.26
C PHE A 112 1.12 -4.11 18.96
N SER A 113 -0.09 -3.59 18.95
CA SER A 113 -1.26 -4.33 19.40
C SER A 113 -1.81 -5.24 18.30
N VAL A 114 -2.38 -6.37 18.70
CA VAL A 114 -3.08 -7.28 17.76
C VAL A 114 -4.19 -6.55 17.00
N LEU A 115 -4.92 -5.66 17.67
CA LEU A 115 -6.00 -4.90 17.05
C LEU A 115 -5.49 -3.96 15.95
N GLU A 116 -4.34 -3.31 16.17
CA GLU A 116 -3.68 -2.48 15.17
C GLU A 116 -3.25 -3.32 13.98
N PHE A 117 -2.56 -4.44 14.22
CA PHE A 117 -2.14 -5.36 13.17
C PHE A 117 -3.33 -5.83 12.32
N GLN A 118 -4.38 -6.32 12.95
CA GLN A 118 -5.58 -6.78 12.26
C GLN A 118 -6.27 -5.68 11.44
N ALA A 119 -6.32 -4.45 11.96
CA ALA A 119 -6.90 -3.32 11.24
C ALA A 119 -6.11 -3.00 9.96
N ARG A 120 -4.78 -3.01 10.03
CA ARG A 120 -3.91 -2.77 8.87
C ARG A 120 -4.00 -3.86 7.82
N VAL A 121 -3.97 -5.12 8.23
CA VAL A 121 -4.17 -6.26 7.31
C VAL A 121 -5.51 -6.13 6.58
N ARG A 122 -6.60 -5.90 7.31
CA ARG A 122 -7.93 -5.69 6.68
C ARG A 122 -7.92 -4.51 5.71
N ASN A 123 -7.26 -3.40 6.05
CA ASN A 123 -7.21 -2.24 5.18
C ASN A 123 -6.44 -2.51 3.89
N VAL A 124 -5.32 -3.21 3.97
CA VAL A 124 -4.54 -3.60 2.79
C VAL A 124 -5.34 -4.55 1.91
N LEU A 125 -5.91 -5.61 2.47
CA LEU A 125 -6.68 -6.62 1.71
C LEU A 125 -7.98 -6.06 1.14
N ARG A 126 -8.68 -5.16 1.84
CA ARG A 126 -9.88 -4.50 1.33
C ARG A 126 -9.61 -3.68 0.07
N ARG A 127 -8.45 -3.07 -0.06
CA ARG A 127 -8.06 -2.34 -1.29
C ARG A 127 -7.96 -3.26 -2.49
N LEU A 128 -7.56 -4.52 -2.28
CA LEU A 128 -7.54 -5.54 -3.33
C LEU A 128 -8.95 -6.00 -3.71
N SER A 129 -9.85 -6.17 -2.74
CA SER A 129 -11.21 -6.67 -2.98
C SER A 129 -12.12 -5.66 -3.69
N HIS A 130 -11.85 -4.36 -3.58
CA HIS A 130 -12.51 -3.38 -4.44
C HIS A 130 -12.13 -3.56 -5.93
N VAL A 131 -11.00 -4.21 -6.22
CA VAL A 131 -10.62 -4.60 -7.59
C VAL A 131 -11.49 -5.75 -8.12
N GLU A 132 -11.88 -6.72 -7.27
CA GLU A 132 -12.58 -7.94 -7.71
C GLU A 132 -14.11 -7.85 -7.65
N SER A 133 -14.67 -7.03 -6.75
CA SER A 133 -16.12 -6.97 -6.54
C SER A 133 -16.89 -6.12 -7.55
N VAL A 134 -16.22 -5.34 -8.39
CA VAL A 134 -16.85 -4.48 -9.41
C VAL A 134 -17.32 -5.27 -10.66
N THR A 135 -17.05 -6.57 -10.73
CA THR A 135 -17.49 -7.39 -11.88
C THR A 135 -18.95 -7.83 -11.83
N GLN A 136 -19.73 -7.54 -10.79
CA GLN A 136 -21.10 -8.12 -10.65
C GLN A 136 -22.25 -7.21 -10.21
N GLU A 137 -22.11 -5.91 -9.94
CA GLU A 137 -23.30 -5.07 -9.70
C GLU A 137 -23.27 -3.75 -10.46
N VAL A 138 -24.25 -3.63 -11.34
CA VAL A 138 -24.87 -2.42 -11.94
C VAL A 138 -24.02 -1.14 -11.91
N VAL A 139 -23.43 -0.89 -13.07
CA VAL A 139 -22.81 0.34 -13.56
C VAL A 139 -23.62 1.59 -13.19
N THR A 140 -23.28 2.23 -12.08
CA THR A 140 -23.34 3.69 -12.02
C THR A 140 -21.94 4.14 -12.43
N ALA A 141 -21.83 4.65 -13.64
CA ALA A 141 -20.58 5.09 -14.26
C ALA A 141 -19.83 6.06 -13.32
N GLU A 142 -18.90 5.55 -12.49
CA GLU A 142 -17.84 6.38 -11.97
C GLU A 142 -16.99 6.74 -13.19
N SER A 143 -17.18 7.95 -13.64
CA SER A 143 -16.64 8.46 -14.88
C SER A 143 -15.11 8.39 -14.86
N ILE A 144 -14.53 7.86 -15.94
CA ILE A 144 -13.11 7.98 -16.24
C ILE A 144 -12.68 9.42 -15.98
N MET A 145 -11.68 9.61 -15.12
CA MET A 145 -11.18 10.94 -14.79
C MET A 145 -10.01 11.27 -15.70
N ASN A 146 -10.12 12.38 -16.44
CA ASN A 146 -9.09 12.84 -17.36
C ASN A 146 -8.53 14.20 -16.94
N PHE A 147 -7.21 14.30 -16.82
CA PHE A 147 -6.51 15.49 -16.38
C PHE A 147 -5.26 15.71 -17.26
N GLY A 148 -5.40 16.40 -18.40
CA GLY A 148 -4.25 16.82 -19.24
C GLY A 148 -3.36 15.68 -19.69
N GLY A 149 -3.62 14.55 -19.92
CA GLY A 149 -2.79 13.39 -20.29
C GLY A 149 -2.77 12.29 -19.22
N LEU A 150 -3.16 12.60 -17.99
CA LEU A 150 -3.39 11.61 -16.94
C LEU A 150 -4.82 11.11 -17.02
N THR A 151 -5.00 9.79 -17.18
CA THR A 151 -6.30 9.12 -17.15
C THR A 151 -6.34 8.17 -15.97
N ILE A 152 -7.36 8.29 -15.11
CA ILE A 152 -7.62 7.40 -13.98
C ILE A 152 -8.92 6.66 -14.28
N GLN A 153 -8.87 5.32 -14.23
CA GLN A 153 -10.00 4.42 -14.43
C GLN A 153 -10.29 3.70 -13.10
N PRO A 154 -11.20 4.22 -12.27
CA PRO A 154 -11.43 3.67 -10.93
C PRO A 154 -11.89 2.22 -10.94
N GLU A 155 -12.80 1.86 -11.85
CA GLU A 155 -13.33 0.50 -11.96
C GLU A 155 -12.28 -0.55 -12.32
N ARG A 156 -11.23 -0.13 -13.05
CA ARG A 156 -10.15 -1.03 -13.48
C ARG A 156 -8.90 -0.92 -12.62
N HIS A 157 -8.89 -0.01 -11.64
CA HIS A 157 -7.70 0.36 -10.89
C HIS A 157 -6.49 0.67 -11.78
N GLN A 158 -6.77 1.24 -12.95
CA GLN A 158 -5.74 1.56 -13.93
C GLN A 158 -5.50 3.06 -14.01
N VAL A 159 -4.25 3.40 -14.20
CA VAL A 159 -3.80 4.77 -14.44
C VAL A 159 -2.93 4.76 -15.67
N SER A 160 -3.17 5.69 -16.58
CA SER A 160 -2.30 5.91 -17.73
C SER A 160 -1.89 7.38 -17.82
N LEU A 161 -0.68 7.62 -18.28
CA LEU A 161 -0.11 8.94 -18.53
C LEU A 161 0.33 8.99 -20.00
N ASN A 162 -0.25 9.91 -20.78
CA ASN A 162 -0.01 10.01 -22.23
C ASN A 162 -0.21 8.68 -22.98
N ASN A 163 -1.26 7.94 -22.62
CA ASN A 163 -1.61 6.61 -23.14
C ASN A 163 -0.60 5.49 -22.79
N GLN A 164 0.31 5.71 -21.85
CA GLN A 164 1.18 4.69 -21.31
C GLN A 164 0.71 4.30 -19.91
N ASP A 165 0.59 3.00 -19.66
CA ASP A 165 0.17 2.50 -18.35
C ASP A 165 1.21 2.86 -17.28
N VAL A 166 0.72 3.36 -16.14
CA VAL A 166 1.52 3.68 -14.96
C VAL A 166 1.21 2.64 -13.88
N PRO A 167 2.16 1.73 -13.59
CA PRO A 167 1.94 0.71 -12.59
C PRO A 167 1.95 1.30 -11.18
N LEU A 168 0.81 1.21 -10.49
CA LEU A 168 0.65 1.69 -9.12
C LEU A 168 0.33 0.54 -8.17
N THR A 169 0.86 0.62 -6.94
CA THR A 169 0.37 -0.23 -5.85
C THR A 169 -1.06 0.15 -5.49
N ALA A 170 -1.79 -0.75 -4.80
CA ALA A 170 -3.16 -0.47 -4.37
C ALA A 170 -3.26 0.81 -3.50
N THR A 171 -2.25 1.05 -2.65
CA THR A 171 -2.19 2.26 -1.80
C THR A 171 -1.92 3.53 -2.61
N GLU A 172 -1.00 3.46 -3.57
CA GLU A 172 -0.71 4.59 -4.46
C GLU A 172 -1.93 4.96 -5.31
N PHE A 173 -2.61 3.95 -5.85
CA PHE A 173 -3.85 4.16 -6.60
C PHE A 173 -4.93 4.81 -5.74
N THR A 174 -5.17 4.28 -4.53
CA THR A 174 -6.17 4.82 -3.60
C THR A 174 -5.88 6.28 -3.25
N LEU A 175 -4.61 6.62 -2.97
CA LEU A 175 -4.21 7.99 -2.67
C LEU A 175 -4.41 8.91 -3.86
N LEU A 176 -3.97 8.51 -5.06
CA LEU A 176 -4.14 9.30 -6.28
C LEU A 176 -5.62 9.54 -6.57
N HIS A 177 -6.43 8.48 -6.58
CA HIS A 177 -7.87 8.56 -6.82
C HIS A 177 -8.56 9.48 -5.81
N PHE A 178 -8.25 9.31 -4.50
CA PHE A 178 -8.83 10.15 -3.44
C PHE A 178 -8.51 11.64 -3.65
N LEU A 179 -7.27 11.98 -3.96
CA LEU A 179 -6.88 13.37 -4.22
C LEU A 179 -7.53 13.92 -5.49
N ALA A 180 -7.64 13.09 -6.54
CA ALA A 180 -8.19 13.48 -7.83
C ALA A 180 -9.71 13.64 -7.84
N THR A 181 -10.45 13.06 -6.87
CA THR A 181 -11.91 13.26 -6.74
C THR A 181 -12.29 14.71 -6.47
N ARG A 182 -11.40 15.49 -5.85
CA ARG A 182 -11.63 16.91 -5.55
C ARG A 182 -10.39 17.75 -5.87
N PRO A 183 -10.13 18.02 -7.15
CA PRO A 183 -8.98 18.82 -7.57
C PRO A 183 -8.96 20.18 -6.88
N GLY A 184 -7.77 20.63 -6.49
CA GLY A 184 -7.56 21.90 -5.78
C GLY A 184 -7.81 21.85 -4.27
N ARG A 185 -8.52 20.85 -3.74
CA ARG A 185 -8.70 20.70 -2.30
C ARG A 185 -7.39 20.27 -1.63
N VAL A 186 -7.02 20.97 -0.58
CA VAL A 186 -5.87 20.62 0.27
C VAL A 186 -6.32 19.66 1.36
N TYR A 187 -5.59 18.58 1.53
CA TYR A 187 -5.78 17.59 2.59
C TYR A 187 -4.56 17.56 3.50
N SER A 188 -4.77 17.59 4.80
CA SER A 188 -3.73 17.38 5.79
C SER A 188 -3.22 15.94 5.75
N LYS A 189 -2.05 15.69 6.35
CA LYS A 189 -1.51 14.33 6.47
C LYS A 189 -2.43 13.44 7.31
N ASP A 190 -3.08 14.01 8.35
CA ASP A 190 -4.01 13.28 9.20
C ASP A 190 -5.28 12.89 8.43
N GLU A 191 -5.86 13.81 7.63
CA GLU A 191 -6.99 13.47 6.75
C GLU A 191 -6.63 12.38 5.75
N LEU A 192 -5.43 12.43 5.16
CA LEU A 192 -4.97 11.40 4.23
C LEU A 192 -4.74 10.06 4.93
N LEU A 193 -4.17 10.05 6.15
CA LEU A 193 -4.03 8.83 6.94
C LEU A 193 -5.38 8.21 7.27
N ASP A 194 -6.36 9.02 7.64
CA ASP A 194 -7.71 8.54 7.93
C ASP A 194 -8.38 7.94 6.69
N HIS A 195 -8.41 8.68 5.60
CA HIS A 195 -9.15 8.26 4.41
C HIS A 195 -8.46 7.15 3.60
N VAL A 196 -7.13 7.16 3.50
CA VAL A 196 -6.38 6.21 2.67
C VAL A 196 -5.90 5.01 3.48
N TRP A 197 -5.42 5.21 4.71
CA TRP A 197 -4.91 4.12 5.56
C TRP A 197 -5.87 3.71 6.68
N ASN A 198 -6.98 4.46 6.88
CA ASN A 198 -7.97 4.24 7.93
C ASN A 198 -7.31 4.19 9.33
N THR A 199 -6.42 5.12 9.61
CA THR A 199 -5.69 5.27 10.87
C THR A 199 -5.57 6.72 11.28
N HIS A 200 -5.73 6.98 12.58
CA HIS A 200 -5.62 8.32 13.17
C HIS A 200 -4.25 8.56 13.87
N HIS A 201 -3.30 7.63 13.76
CA HIS A 201 -2.00 7.75 14.43
C HIS A 201 -1.05 8.67 13.66
N SER A 202 -0.78 9.85 14.20
CA SER A 202 0.13 10.86 13.60
C SER A 202 1.57 10.35 13.40
N GLY A 203 2.00 9.31 14.13
CA GLY A 203 3.30 8.66 13.94
C GLY A 203 3.52 8.09 12.53
N TYR A 204 2.47 7.99 11.71
CA TYR A 204 2.54 7.45 10.35
C TYR A 204 2.51 8.51 9.23
N HIS A 205 2.68 9.79 9.56
CA HIS A 205 2.78 10.86 8.55
C HIS A 205 3.85 10.60 7.49
N HIS A 206 4.91 9.88 7.83
CA HIS A 206 5.95 9.47 6.89
C HIS A 206 5.42 8.58 5.77
N THR A 207 4.45 7.69 6.06
CA THR A 207 3.82 6.82 5.06
C THR A 207 3.13 7.64 3.98
N VAL A 208 2.44 8.72 4.36
CA VAL A 208 1.84 9.66 3.41
C VAL A 208 2.90 10.31 2.54
N CYS A 209 3.96 10.87 3.18
CA CYS A 209 5.03 11.57 2.45
C CYS A 209 5.69 10.66 1.41
N SER A 210 5.96 9.43 1.78
CA SER A 210 6.62 8.45 0.91
C SER A 210 5.75 8.04 -0.27
N THR A 211 4.48 7.74 0.00
CA THR A 211 3.55 7.35 -1.06
C THR A 211 3.35 8.51 -2.05
N VAL A 212 3.27 9.77 -1.55
CA VAL A 212 3.25 10.95 -2.42
C VAL A 212 4.51 11.05 -3.27
N ASN A 213 5.69 10.84 -2.69
CA ASN A 213 6.96 10.91 -3.44
C ASN A 213 7.04 9.83 -4.52
N ARG A 214 6.65 8.59 -4.21
CA ARG A 214 6.59 7.51 -5.22
C ARG A 214 5.60 7.83 -6.34
N LEU A 215 4.41 8.33 -6.00
CA LEU A 215 3.42 8.76 -7.00
C LEU A 215 3.99 9.84 -7.91
N ARG A 216 4.65 10.85 -7.36
CA ARG A 216 5.30 11.90 -8.16
C ARG A 216 6.32 11.33 -9.12
N THR A 217 7.19 10.43 -8.64
CA THR A 217 8.19 9.77 -9.49
C THR A 217 7.54 8.99 -10.63
N LYS A 218 6.46 8.25 -10.35
CA LYS A 218 5.75 7.45 -11.36
C LYS A 218 4.93 8.30 -12.35
N LEU A 219 4.43 9.44 -11.90
CA LEU A 219 3.65 10.38 -12.69
C LEU A 219 4.50 11.51 -13.30
N ALA A 220 5.82 11.48 -13.13
CA ALA A 220 6.71 12.49 -13.68
C ALA A 220 6.70 12.44 -15.21
N MET A 221 6.45 13.59 -15.84
CA MET A 221 6.56 13.72 -17.29
C MET A 221 7.96 14.19 -17.68
N PRO A 222 8.59 13.58 -18.69
CA PRO A 222 9.84 14.09 -19.22
C PRO A 222 9.66 15.54 -19.70
N ASN A 223 10.56 16.43 -19.24
CA ASN A 223 10.58 17.86 -19.59
C ASN A 223 9.37 18.71 -19.13
N SER A 224 8.65 18.29 -18.10
CA SER A 224 7.57 19.07 -17.50
C SER A 224 7.79 19.22 -15.99
N ASP A 225 7.63 20.44 -15.49
CA ASP A 225 7.56 20.73 -14.04
C ASP A 225 6.14 20.48 -13.49
N ASP A 226 5.28 19.81 -14.25
CA ASP A 226 3.88 19.58 -13.90
C ASP A 226 3.72 18.37 -13.00
N ASP A 227 3.87 18.61 -11.70
CA ASP A 227 3.47 17.65 -10.67
C ASP A 227 1.95 17.69 -10.46
N PHE A 228 1.27 16.59 -10.70
CA PHE A 228 -0.16 16.43 -10.38
C PHE A 228 -0.45 16.53 -8.88
N ILE A 229 0.51 16.22 -8.02
CA ILE A 229 0.36 16.29 -6.58
C ILE A 229 1.24 17.41 -6.04
N LYS A 230 0.63 18.52 -5.61
CA LYS A 230 1.34 19.69 -5.07
C LYS A 230 1.41 19.63 -3.53
N THR A 231 2.56 20.06 -2.98
CA THR A 231 2.71 20.29 -1.54
C THR A 231 2.21 21.68 -1.19
N VAL A 232 1.35 21.77 -0.19
CA VAL A 232 1.00 23.04 0.46
C VAL A 232 1.74 23.07 1.78
N TRP A 233 2.82 23.86 1.83
CA TRP A 233 3.74 23.92 2.96
C TRP A 233 3.03 24.20 4.28
N GLY A 234 3.32 23.43 5.30
CA GLY A 234 2.69 23.54 6.62
C GLY A 234 1.27 23.00 6.71
N VAL A 235 0.65 22.57 5.59
CA VAL A 235 -0.75 22.08 5.56
C VAL A 235 -0.83 20.62 5.10
N GLY A 236 -0.38 20.31 3.86
CA GLY A 236 -0.52 18.96 3.33
C GLY A 236 -0.36 18.89 1.82
N TYR A 237 -1.24 18.14 1.16
CA TYR A 237 -1.16 17.84 -0.28
C TYR A 237 -2.49 18.11 -0.99
N LYS A 238 -2.42 18.47 -2.27
CA LYS A 238 -3.57 18.61 -3.16
C LYS A 238 -3.27 18.02 -4.53
N PHE A 239 -4.32 17.59 -5.21
CA PHE A 239 -4.25 17.29 -6.65
C PHE A 239 -4.49 18.59 -7.44
N GLU A 240 -3.67 18.84 -8.44
CA GLU A 240 -3.81 19.98 -9.34
C GLU A 240 -3.40 19.54 -10.74
N SER A 241 -4.31 19.70 -11.71
CA SER A 241 -3.96 19.55 -13.11
C SER A 241 -4.09 20.90 -13.80
N LYS A 242 -3.20 21.17 -14.73
CA LYS A 242 -3.48 22.23 -15.70
C LYS A 242 -4.55 21.71 -16.68
N ALA A 243 -5.55 22.52 -16.89
CA ALA A 243 -6.59 22.27 -17.89
C ALA A 243 -6.00 22.25 -19.30
#